data_054bbdd1653e5a4d94d78b638555a94a
#
_entry.id   054bbdd1653e5a4d94d78b638555a94a
#
_cell.length_a   1.000
_cell.length_b   1.000
_cell.length_c   1.000
_cell.angle_alpha   90.00
_cell.angle_beta   90.00
_cell.angle_gamma   90.00
#
_symmetry.space_group_name_H-M   'P 1'
#
loop_
_entity.id
_entity.type
_entity.pdbx_description
1 polymer ?
#
loop_
_entity_poly.entity_id
_entity_poly.type
_entity_poly.pdbx_seq_one_letter_code
_entity_poly.pdbx_strand_id
1 'polypeptide(L)'
;MKEFWNVIQMVFTAVGGWLGYFLGGYDGLLYALVVFMVVDYITGVMCAVSDKKLSSAVGFKGICRKVLILMLVGIANLLDVEVIGTGAVLRTAVIFFYLSNEGVSLLENAAHLGLPIPEKLKAILAQLHDRAESDGDDNEID
;
A
#
# COMPACT_ATOMS: atom_id res chain seq x y z
N MET A 1 9.74 -26.90 -24.34
CA MET A 1 8.69 -26.09 -23.69
C MET A 1 8.54 -26.38 -22.23
N LYS A 2 8.55 -27.62 -21.76
CA LYS A 2 8.45 -27.94 -20.32
C LYS A 2 9.60 -27.36 -19.49
N GLU A 3 10.83 -27.39 -20.00
CA GLU A 3 11.99 -26.82 -19.29
C GLU A 3 11.89 -25.30 -19.15
N PHE A 4 11.46 -24.62 -20.21
CA PHE A 4 11.22 -23.15 -20.17
C PHE A 4 10.18 -22.78 -19.14
N TRP A 5 9.08 -23.55 -19.05
CA TRP A 5 8.03 -23.35 -18.07
C TRP A 5 8.51 -23.59 -16.63
N ASN A 6 9.32 -24.63 -16.44
CA ASN A 6 9.91 -24.92 -15.13
C ASN A 6 10.85 -23.81 -14.66
N VAL A 7 11.66 -23.24 -15.57
CA VAL A 7 12.55 -22.11 -15.25
C VAL A 7 11.73 -20.88 -14.84
N ILE A 8 10.67 -20.57 -15.58
CA ILE A 8 9.77 -19.46 -15.24
C ILE A 8 9.18 -19.65 -13.85
N GLN A 9 8.63 -20.83 -13.56
CA GLN A 9 8.07 -21.14 -12.25
C GLN A 9 9.10 -21.01 -11.13
N MET A 10 10.32 -21.50 -11.36
CA MET A 10 11.42 -21.40 -10.39
C MET A 10 11.78 -19.95 -10.10
N VAL A 11 11.88 -19.11 -11.13
CA VAL A 11 12.18 -17.67 -10.98
C VAL A 11 11.07 -16.97 -10.20
N PHE A 12 9.81 -17.20 -10.57
CA PHE A 12 8.67 -16.61 -9.84
C PHE A 12 8.61 -17.05 -8.38
N THR A 13 8.91 -18.33 -8.11
CA THR A 13 8.95 -18.85 -6.74
C THR A 13 10.06 -18.21 -5.93
N ALA A 14 11.26 -18.09 -6.50
CA ALA A 14 12.40 -17.46 -5.84
C ALA A 14 12.15 -15.97 -5.55
N VAL A 15 11.64 -15.24 -6.54
CA VAL A 15 11.30 -13.81 -6.38
C VAL A 15 10.18 -13.63 -5.35
N GLY A 16 9.13 -14.44 -5.43
CA GLY A 16 8.01 -14.40 -4.47
C GLY A 16 8.46 -14.72 -3.05
N GLY A 17 9.33 -15.72 -2.87
CA GLY A 17 9.89 -16.08 -1.58
C GLY A 17 10.76 -14.97 -1.00
N TRP A 18 11.62 -14.36 -1.82
CA TRP A 18 12.45 -13.24 -1.39
C TRP A 18 11.62 -12.00 -1.03
N LEU A 19 10.62 -11.66 -1.84
CA LEU A 19 9.70 -10.56 -1.55
C LEU A 19 8.94 -10.79 -0.24
N GLY A 20 8.45 -12.01 -0.01
CA GLY A 20 7.80 -12.38 1.25
C GLY A 20 8.72 -12.18 2.45
N TYR A 21 9.96 -12.62 2.35
CA TYR A 21 10.97 -12.41 3.37
C TYR A 21 11.26 -10.92 3.60
N PHE A 22 11.49 -10.16 2.54
CA PHE A 22 11.76 -8.72 2.60
C PHE A 22 10.59 -7.95 3.23
N LEU A 23 9.35 -8.28 2.88
CA LEU A 23 8.15 -7.62 3.40
C LEU A 23 7.73 -8.08 4.81
N GLY A 24 8.38 -9.06 5.37
CA GLY A 24 8.08 -9.60 6.70
C GLY A 24 6.98 -10.66 6.73
N GLY A 25 6.72 -11.29 5.59
CA GLY A 25 5.73 -12.34 5.41
C GLY A 25 4.41 -11.84 4.82
N TYR A 26 3.72 -12.76 4.16
CA TYR A 26 2.39 -12.50 3.58
C TYR A 26 1.31 -12.74 4.64
N ASP A 27 1.14 -11.79 5.54
CA ASP A 27 0.11 -11.81 6.59
C ASP A 27 -1.15 -11.04 6.19
N GLY A 28 -2.15 -11.03 7.07
CA GLY A 28 -3.41 -10.34 6.84
C GLY A 28 -3.29 -8.83 6.68
N LEU A 29 -2.34 -8.20 7.39
CA LEU A 29 -2.09 -6.75 7.29
C LEU A 29 -1.53 -6.38 5.91
N LEU A 30 -0.52 -7.12 5.45
CA LEU A 30 0.05 -6.90 4.12
C LEU A 30 -0.97 -7.19 3.02
N TYR A 31 -1.75 -8.26 3.18
CA TYR A 31 -2.83 -8.59 2.25
C TYR A 31 -3.85 -7.45 2.13
N ALA A 32 -4.30 -6.91 3.27
CA ALA A 32 -5.22 -5.77 3.28
C ALA A 32 -4.62 -4.55 2.56
N LEU A 33 -3.36 -4.21 2.85
CA LEU A 33 -2.67 -3.10 2.20
C LEU A 33 -2.60 -3.29 0.67
N VAL A 34 -2.21 -4.47 0.21
CA VAL A 34 -2.11 -4.78 -1.23
C VAL A 34 -3.48 -4.67 -1.91
N VAL A 35 -4.53 -5.21 -1.29
CA VAL A 35 -5.89 -5.11 -1.83
C VAL A 35 -6.33 -3.65 -1.92
N PHE A 36 -6.14 -2.86 -0.87
CA PHE A 36 -6.47 -1.43 -0.89
C PHE A 36 -5.70 -0.68 -1.98
N MET A 37 -4.41 -0.95 -2.13
CA MET A 37 -3.60 -0.32 -3.18
C MET A 37 -4.09 -0.68 -4.59
N VAL A 38 -4.45 -1.94 -4.83
CA VAL A 38 -4.96 -2.39 -6.13
C VAL A 38 -6.31 -1.73 -6.42
N VAL A 39 -7.23 -1.74 -5.47
CA VAL A 39 -8.56 -1.14 -5.65
C VAL A 39 -8.47 0.38 -5.79
N ASP A 40 -7.61 1.04 -5.02
CA ASP A 40 -7.34 2.48 -5.16
C ASP A 40 -6.79 2.80 -6.56
N TYR A 41 -5.84 2.02 -7.05
CA TYR A 41 -5.28 2.20 -8.39
C TYR A 41 -6.34 2.04 -9.48
N ILE A 42 -7.16 0.99 -9.41
CA ILE A 42 -8.24 0.74 -10.37
C ILE A 42 -9.26 1.90 -10.36
N THR A 43 -9.70 2.30 -9.17
CA THR A 43 -10.67 3.41 -9.04
C THR A 43 -10.07 4.75 -9.45
N GLY A 44 -8.79 4.98 -9.20
CA GLY A 44 -8.07 6.15 -9.69
C GLY A 44 -7.99 6.21 -11.21
N VAL A 45 -7.74 5.08 -11.86
CA VAL A 45 -7.79 4.97 -13.33
C VAL A 45 -9.21 5.24 -13.85
N MET A 46 -10.24 4.71 -13.19
CA MET A 46 -11.63 4.97 -13.54
C MET A 46 -11.96 6.48 -13.46
N CYS A 47 -11.51 7.16 -12.42
CA CYS A 47 -11.66 8.61 -12.30
C CYS A 47 -10.96 9.36 -13.43
N ALA A 48 -9.72 8.98 -13.75
CA ALA A 48 -8.95 9.59 -14.84
C ALA A 48 -9.61 9.39 -16.20
N VAL A 49 -10.17 8.22 -16.45
CA VAL A 49 -10.96 7.95 -17.68
C VAL A 49 -12.22 8.82 -17.72
N SER A 50 -12.95 8.93 -16.61
CA SER A 50 -14.15 9.77 -16.49
C SER A 50 -13.84 11.24 -16.75
N ASP A 51 -12.71 11.74 -16.28
CA ASP A 51 -12.26 13.13 -16.46
C ASP A 51 -11.53 13.36 -17.78
N LYS A 52 -11.36 12.32 -18.60
CA LYS A 52 -10.58 12.38 -19.87
C LYS A 52 -9.12 12.84 -19.65
N LYS A 53 -8.54 12.48 -18.52
CA LYS A 53 -7.17 12.83 -18.12
C LYS A 53 -6.23 11.63 -18.03
N LEU A 54 -6.68 10.44 -18.46
CA LEU A 54 -5.84 9.24 -18.43
C LEU A 54 -4.68 9.38 -19.41
N SER A 55 -3.47 9.13 -18.91
CA SER A 55 -2.26 9.07 -19.71
C SER A 55 -1.33 7.98 -19.17
N SER A 56 -0.37 7.56 -19.98
CA SER A 56 0.67 6.61 -19.55
C SER A 56 1.49 7.16 -18.37
N ALA A 57 1.73 8.48 -18.34
CA ALA A 57 2.44 9.14 -17.26
C ALA A 57 1.67 9.07 -15.93
N VAL A 58 0.36 9.31 -15.96
CA VAL A 58 -0.52 9.21 -14.78
C VAL A 58 -0.55 7.78 -14.24
N GLY A 59 -0.74 6.79 -15.12
CA GLY A 59 -0.76 5.39 -14.74
C GLY A 59 0.57 4.92 -14.16
N PHE A 60 1.68 5.28 -14.79
CA PHE A 60 3.03 4.93 -14.34
C PHE A 60 3.37 5.55 -12.97
N LYS A 61 3.05 6.82 -12.76
CA LYS A 61 3.24 7.50 -11.47
C LYS A 61 2.49 6.80 -10.35
N GLY A 62 1.26 6.36 -10.60
CA GLY A 62 0.46 5.62 -9.64
C GLY A 62 1.10 4.29 -9.25
N ILE A 63 1.62 3.53 -10.22
CA ILE A 63 2.34 2.27 -9.98
C ILE A 63 3.62 2.52 -9.19
N CYS A 64 4.42 3.51 -9.58
CA CYS A 64 5.66 3.86 -8.86
C CYS A 64 5.39 4.21 -7.40
N ARG A 65 4.35 4.99 -7.12
CA ARG A 65 3.96 5.32 -5.75
C ARG A 65 3.64 4.08 -4.92
N LYS A 66 2.92 3.12 -5.48
CA LYS A 66 2.56 1.88 -4.78
C LYS A 66 3.76 0.95 -4.57
N VAL A 67 4.68 0.89 -5.52
CA VAL A 67 5.96 0.19 -5.35
C VAL A 67 6.78 0.82 -4.22
N LEU A 68 6.84 2.15 -4.14
CA LEU A 68 7.52 2.84 -3.03
C LEU A 68 6.90 2.52 -1.67
N ILE A 69 5.58 2.43 -1.56
CA ILE A 69 4.91 2.01 -0.33
C ILE A 69 5.38 0.62 0.11
N LEU A 70 5.42 -0.35 -0.81
CA LEU A 70 5.92 -1.70 -0.50
C LEU A 70 7.40 -1.69 -0.13
N MET A 71 8.22 -0.86 -0.76
CA MET A 71 9.63 -0.69 -0.37
C MET A 71 9.77 -0.16 1.05
N LEU A 72 8.94 0.81 1.45
CA LEU A 72 8.95 1.34 2.82
C LEU A 72 8.49 0.30 3.85
N VAL A 73 7.52 -0.53 3.52
CA VAL A 73 7.14 -1.68 4.37
C VAL A 73 8.32 -2.63 4.56
N GLY A 74 9.02 -2.95 3.49
CA GLY A 74 10.20 -3.82 3.54
C GLY A 74 11.35 -3.21 4.35
N ILE A 75 11.61 -1.91 4.20
CA ILE A 75 12.62 -1.19 5.00
C ILE A 75 12.24 -1.19 6.47
N ALA A 76 10.97 -0.94 6.80
CA ALA A 76 10.49 -1.00 8.17
C ALA A 76 10.68 -2.40 8.78
N ASN A 77 10.37 -3.45 8.02
CA ASN A 77 10.63 -4.83 8.42
C ASN A 77 12.12 -5.10 8.64
N LEU A 78 12.97 -4.63 7.75
CA LEU A 78 14.43 -4.74 7.88
C LEU A 78 14.92 -4.10 9.19
N LEU A 79 14.43 -2.91 9.51
CA LEU A 79 14.78 -2.22 10.75
C LEU A 79 14.27 -2.97 11.98
N ASP A 80 13.05 -3.51 11.95
CA ASP A 80 12.50 -4.30 13.04
C ASP A 80 13.33 -5.56 13.32
N VAL A 81 13.75 -6.26 12.26
CA VAL A 81 14.44 -7.54 12.37
C VAL A 81 15.95 -7.36 12.67
N GLU A 82 16.62 -6.50 11.90
CA GLU A 82 18.08 -6.41 11.90
C GLU A 82 18.63 -5.34 12.87
N VAL A 83 17.88 -4.29 13.14
CA VAL A 83 18.33 -3.17 13.96
C VAL A 83 17.74 -3.24 15.36
N ILE A 84 16.42 -3.35 15.48
CA ILE A 84 15.71 -3.43 16.76
C ILE A 84 15.81 -4.86 17.33
N GLY A 85 15.69 -5.85 16.45
CA GLY A 85 15.88 -7.26 16.78
C GLY A 85 14.66 -7.96 17.37
N THR A 86 13.58 -7.25 17.67
CA THR A 86 12.36 -7.81 18.24
C THR A 86 11.11 -7.15 17.70
N GLY A 87 10.05 -7.95 17.51
CA GLY A 87 8.72 -7.45 17.14
C GLY A 87 8.59 -7.00 15.69
N ALA A 88 7.49 -6.31 15.41
CA ALA A 88 7.15 -5.80 14.09
C ALA A 88 6.50 -4.41 14.21
N VAL A 89 7.00 -3.57 15.10
CA VAL A 89 6.38 -2.28 15.47
C VAL A 89 6.42 -1.31 14.29
N LEU A 90 7.60 -1.13 13.68
CA LEU A 90 7.76 -0.20 12.55
C LEU A 90 7.00 -0.69 11.31
N ARG A 91 7.12 -1.97 10.99
CA ARG A 91 6.38 -2.58 9.88
C ARG A 91 4.88 -2.38 10.04
N THR A 92 4.36 -2.67 11.22
CA THR A 92 2.93 -2.53 11.53
C THR A 92 2.49 -1.07 11.41
N ALA A 93 3.25 -0.13 11.96
CA ALA A 93 2.97 1.29 11.88
C ALA A 93 2.93 1.80 10.43
N VAL A 94 3.91 1.42 9.62
CA VAL A 94 3.98 1.78 8.19
C VAL A 94 2.79 1.22 7.42
N ILE A 95 2.44 -0.06 7.65
CA ILE A 95 1.28 -0.67 6.98
C ILE A 95 -0.01 0.06 7.36
N PHE A 96 -0.26 0.33 8.63
CA PHE A 96 -1.46 1.05 9.07
C PHE A 96 -1.54 2.46 8.53
N PHE A 97 -0.41 3.17 8.49
CA PHE A 97 -0.35 4.52 7.91
C PHE A 97 -0.80 4.51 6.45
N TYR A 98 -0.19 3.66 5.63
CA TYR A 98 -0.54 3.60 4.21
C TYR A 98 -1.89 2.94 3.95
N LEU A 99 -2.32 1.98 4.78
CA LEU A 99 -3.66 1.41 4.70
C LEU A 99 -4.74 2.50 4.89
N SER A 100 -4.55 3.39 5.86
CA SER A 100 -5.46 4.51 6.08
C SER A 100 -5.44 5.50 4.90
N ASN A 101 -4.27 5.84 4.37
CA ASN A 101 -4.14 6.72 3.22
C ASN A 101 -4.78 6.14 1.96
N GLU A 102 -4.55 4.87 1.67
CA GLU A 102 -5.18 4.18 0.54
C GLU A 102 -6.70 4.09 0.72
N GLY A 103 -7.17 3.87 1.94
CA GLY A 103 -8.60 3.86 2.26
C GLY A 103 -9.27 5.21 2.04
N VAL A 104 -8.66 6.31 2.48
CA VAL A 104 -9.14 7.68 2.21
C VAL A 104 -9.17 7.96 0.72
N SER A 105 -8.09 7.64 0.02
CA SER A 105 -8.00 7.81 -1.44
C SER A 105 -9.09 7.03 -2.18
N LEU A 106 -9.34 5.79 -1.76
CA LEU A 106 -10.41 4.96 -2.31
C LEU A 106 -11.80 5.59 -2.13
N LEU A 107 -12.07 6.15 -0.95
CA LEU A 107 -13.33 6.85 -0.69
C LEU A 107 -13.47 8.12 -1.53
N GLU A 108 -12.38 8.87 -1.69
CA GLU A 108 -12.36 10.06 -2.55
C GLU A 108 -12.65 9.68 -4.01
N ASN A 109 -12.04 8.60 -4.52
CA ASN A 109 -12.31 8.09 -5.86
C ASN A 109 -13.77 7.65 -6.02
N ALA A 110 -14.32 6.93 -5.05
CA ALA A 110 -15.70 6.49 -5.05
C ALA A 110 -16.68 7.68 -5.06
N ALA A 111 -16.43 8.68 -4.22
CA ALA A 111 -17.22 9.91 -4.18
C ALA A 111 -17.13 10.69 -5.50
N HIS A 112 -15.94 10.76 -6.09
CA HIS A 112 -15.71 11.40 -7.40
C HIS A 112 -16.54 10.73 -8.52
N LEU A 113 -16.69 9.41 -8.44
CA LEU A 113 -17.51 8.64 -9.38
C LEU A 113 -19.02 8.66 -9.05
N GLY A 114 -19.43 9.40 -8.03
CA GLY A 114 -20.83 9.63 -7.68
C GLY A 114 -21.44 8.59 -6.74
N LEU A 115 -20.63 7.71 -6.12
CA LEU A 115 -21.14 6.79 -5.13
C LEU A 115 -21.36 7.49 -3.78
N PRO A 116 -22.51 7.27 -3.11
CA PRO A 116 -22.71 7.72 -1.74
C PRO A 116 -21.85 6.92 -0.79
N ILE A 117 -21.09 7.62 0.07
CA ILE A 117 -20.23 7.00 1.07
C ILE A 117 -20.86 7.17 2.46
N PRO A 118 -20.98 6.10 3.27
CA PRO A 118 -21.48 6.21 4.63
C PRO A 118 -20.62 7.17 5.48
N GLU A 119 -21.25 8.10 6.18
CA GLU A 119 -20.55 9.11 6.98
C GLU A 119 -19.67 8.48 8.08
N LYS A 120 -20.12 7.36 8.66
CA LYS A 120 -19.32 6.64 9.67
C LYS A 120 -18.00 6.11 9.09
N LEU A 121 -18.01 5.62 7.87
CA LEU A 121 -16.80 5.11 7.20
C LEU A 121 -15.83 6.26 6.90
N LYS A 122 -16.33 7.38 6.40
CA LYS A 122 -15.54 8.59 6.21
C LYS A 122 -14.90 9.06 7.50
N ALA A 123 -15.67 9.12 8.59
CA ALA A 123 -15.20 9.57 9.89
C ALA A 123 -14.10 8.65 10.46
N ILE A 124 -14.25 7.34 10.34
CA ILE A 124 -13.25 6.38 10.83
C ILE A 124 -11.95 6.52 10.04
N LEU A 125 -12.00 6.61 8.73
CA LEU A 125 -10.80 6.72 7.89
C LEU A 125 -10.12 8.08 8.06
N ALA A 126 -10.89 9.16 8.22
CA ALA A 126 -10.35 10.48 8.55
C ALA A 126 -9.62 10.49 9.90
N GLN A 127 -10.20 9.87 10.92
CA GLN A 127 -9.55 9.74 12.23
C GLN A 127 -8.25 8.94 12.19
N LEU A 128 -8.21 7.87 11.39
CA LEU A 128 -6.99 7.08 11.20
C LEU A 128 -5.91 7.89 10.49
N HIS A 129 -6.28 8.70 9.52
CA HIS A 129 -5.38 9.58 8.79
C HIS A 129 -4.80 10.66 9.71
N ASP A 130 -5.65 11.37 10.46
CA ASP A 130 -5.23 12.43 11.38
C ASP A 130 -4.31 11.91 12.49
N ARG A 131 -4.57 10.71 13.02
CA ARG A 131 -3.68 10.09 14.02
C ARG A 131 -2.33 9.75 13.45
N ALA A 132 -2.29 9.23 12.22
CA ALA A 132 -1.03 8.88 11.56
C ALA A 132 -0.17 10.12 11.27
N GLU A 133 -0.78 11.26 10.95
CA GLU A 133 -0.08 12.52 10.75
C GLU A 133 0.41 13.12 12.07
N SER A 134 -0.40 13.09 13.14
CA SER A 134 -0.01 13.64 14.46
C SER A 134 1.15 12.86 15.10
N ASP A 135 1.17 11.54 14.95
CA ASP A 135 2.29 10.72 15.45
C ASP A 135 3.59 10.94 14.64
N GLY A 136 3.48 11.49 13.42
CA GLY A 136 4.63 11.88 12.59
C GLY A 136 5.24 13.23 12.99
N ASP A 137 4.43 14.19 13.38
CA ASP A 137 4.85 15.55 13.77
C ASP A 137 5.53 15.60 15.14
N ASP A 138 5.14 14.74 16.08
CA ASP A 138 5.75 14.68 17.41
C ASP A 138 7.19 14.16 17.42
N ASN A 139 7.69 13.64 16.32
CA ASN A 139 9.08 13.16 16.18
C ASN A 139 10.03 14.16 15.49
N GLU A 140 9.56 15.33 15.05
CA GLU A 140 10.40 16.37 14.46
C GLU A 140 10.86 17.49 15.42
N ILE A 141 10.50 17.39 16.71
CA ILE A 141 10.92 18.36 17.72
C ILE A 141 11.79 17.66 18.79
N ASP A 142 13.03 17.38 18.42
CA ASP A 142 14.16 17.35 19.38
C ASP A 142 15.50 17.41 18.64
#